data_383a68ad08a89f0c03c597aab6bd82c0
#
_entry.id   383a68ad08a89f0c03c597aab6bd82c0
#
_cell.length_a   1.000
_cell.length_b   1.000
_cell.length_c   1.000
_cell.angle_alpha   90.00
_cell.angle_beta   90.00
_cell.angle_gamma   90.00
#
_symmetry.space_group_name_H-M   'P 1'
#
loop_
_entity.id
_entity.type
_entity.pdbx_description
1 polymer ?
#
loop_
_entity_poly.entity_id
_entity_poly.type
_entity_poly.pdbx_seq_one_letter_code
_entity_poly.pdbx_strand_id
1 'polypeptide(L)'
;VLYEKDCHEKLPPASVTKVMTMLLICEAIESGKIKLTDEVTISENASSMGGSQIFLEPNETQTVDTLLKGIAVASANDACVAMAEYIGGSVEEFVDMMNKRAKELGMNDTNFVNTNGLPVDNHYTSAYDIALMSRELLKHEMIEKYLTTWMDSVVVGKKQAKIGLANTNKMIKYYNGA
;
A
#
# COMPACT_ATOMS: atom_id res chain seq x y z
N VAL A 1 22.93 10.83 0.70
CA VAL A 1 23.13 9.42 0.26
C VAL A 1 24.43 8.95 0.87
N LEU A 2 24.42 7.79 1.56
CA LEU A 2 25.62 7.18 2.15
C LEU A 2 26.27 6.16 1.19
N TYR A 3 25.44 5.53 0.35
CA TYR A 3 25.86 4.56 -0.66
C TYR A 3 24.85 4.53 -1.80
N GLU A 4 25.32 4.43 -3.02
CA GLU A 4 24.50 4.23 -4.22
C GLU A 4 25.18 3.28 -5.21
N LYS A 5 24.37 2.46 -5.86
CA LYS A 5 24.78 1.58 -6.96
C LYS A 5 23.60 1.42 -7.89
N ASP A 6 23.79 1.74 -9.16
CA ASP A 6 22.77 1.62 -10.23
C ASP A 6 21.42 2.20 -9.82
N CYS A 7 21.44 3.27 -9.00
CA CYS A 7 20.28 3.76 -8.25
C CYS A 7 19.17 4.34 -9.15
N HIS A 8 19.44 4.61 -10.42
CA HIS A 8 18.51 5.10 -11.44
C HIS A 8 18.08 4.01 -12.45
N GLU A 9 18.51 2.76 -12.24
CA GLU A 9 18.04 1.65 -13.08
C GLU A 9 16.54 1.41 -12.87
N LYS A 10 15.79 1.36 -13.98
CA LYS A 10 14.34 1.16 -13.98
C LYS A 10 14.03 -0.33 -13.91
N LEU A 11 13.47 -0.74 -12.79
CA LEU A 11 13.14 -2.13 -12.50
C LEU A 11 11.68 -2.28 -12.05
N PRO A 12 11.04 -3.44 -12.29
CA PRO A 12 9.72 -3.73 -11.75
C PRO A 12 9.73 -3.71 -10.21
N PRO A 13 8.93 -2.86 -9.56
CA PRO A 13 8.98 -2.69 -8.10
C PRO A 13 8.32 -3.82 -7.31
N ALA A 14 7.51 -4.66 -7.93
CA ALA A 14 6.66 -5.61 -7.23
C ALA A 14 5.89 -4.90 -6.08
N SER A 15 5.74 -5.56 -4.93
CA SER A 15 4.99 -5.00 -3.78
C SER A 15 5.58 -3.73 -3.17
N VAL A 16 6.77 -3.28 -3.56
CA VAL A 16 7.28 -1.96 -3.15
C VAL A 16 6.40 -0.81 -3.69
N THR A 17 5.64 -1.06 -4.76
CA THR A 17 4.57 -0.17 -5.24
C THR A 17 3.64 0.32 -4.11
N LYS A 18 3.35 -0.55 -3.13
CA LYS A 18 2.43 -0.25 -2.03
C LYS A 18 2.92 0.85 -1.09
N VAL A 19 4.19 1.20 -1.15
CA VAL A 19 4.72 2.37 -0.43
C VAL A 19 4.02 3.64 -0.91
N MET A 20 3.87 3.82 -2.23
CA MET A 20 3.13 4.95 -2.79
C MET A 20 1.62 4.86 -2.46
N THR A 21 1.04 3.67 -2.50
CA THR A 21 -0.37 3.45 -2.12
C THR A 21 -0.60 3.87 -0.67
N MET A 22 0.26 3.43 0.26
CA MET A 22 0.17 3.82 1.67
C MET A 22 0.41 5.31 1.88
N LEU A 23 1.33 5.93 1.12
CA LEU A 23 1.57 7.38 1.18
C LEU A 23 0.29 8.16 0.85
N LEU A 24 -0.38 7.83 -0.25
CA LEU A 24 -1.62 8.51 -0.64
C LEU A 24 -2.76 8.25 0.36
N ILE A 25 -2.82 7.08 0.99
CA ILE A 25 -3.79 6.80 2.07
C ILE A 25 -3.51 7.71 3.28
N CYS A 26 -2.25 7.82 3.72
CA CYS A 26 -1.87 8.70 4.83
C CYS A 26 -2.19 10.16 4.53
N GLU A 27 -1.86 10.66 3.35
CA GLU A 27 -2.17 12.02 2.92
C GLU A 27 -3.69 12.28 2.87
N ALA A 28 -4.49 11.31 2.41
CA ALA A 28 -5.95 11.40 2.40
C ALA A 28 -6.53 11.48 3.82
N ILE A 29 -5.95 10.74 4.77
CA ILE A 29 -6.36 10.80 6.19
C ILE A 29 -5.97 12.15 6.81
N GLU A 30 -4.74 12.60 6.63
CA GLU A 30 -4.25 13.86 7.22
C GLU A 30 -4.97 15.08 6.64
N SER A 31 -5.32 15.06 5.36
CA SER A 31 -6.15 16.11 4.76
C SER A 31 -7.62 16.11 5.19
N GLY A 32 -8.04 15.08 5.95
CA GLY A 32 -9.43 14.90 6.40
C GLY A 32 -10.37 14.41 5.30
N LYS A 33 -9.86 14.00 4.15
CA LYS A 33 -10.66 13.43 3.06
C LYS A 33 -11.30 12.10 3.46
N ILE A 34 -10.58 11.29 4.24
CA ILE A 34 -11.04 10.02 4.80
C ILE A 34 -10.62 9.89 6.28
N LYS A 35 -11.22 8.96 7.00
CA LYS A 35 -10.87 8.62 8.39
C LYS A 35 -10.57 7.14 8.52
N LEU A 36 -9.78 6.75 9.51
CA LEU A 36 -9.49 5.35 9.81
C LEU A 36 -10.76 4.52 10.10
N THR A 37 -11.80 5.17 10.61
CA THR A 37 -13.09 4.55 10.95
C THR A 37 -14.08 4.49 9.79
N ASP A 38 -13.77 5.10 8.65
CA ASP A 38 -14.66 5.07 7.49
C ASP A 38 -14.79 3.64 6.97
N GLU A 39 -16.02 3.30 6.57
CA GLU A 39 -16.35 1.99 6.02
C GLU A 39 -16.21 2.01 4.50
N VAL A 40 -15.44 1.06 3.99
CA VAL A 40 -15.18 0.86 2.56
C VAL A 40 -15.91 -0.39 2.09
N THR A 41 -16.82 -0.26 1.15
CA THR A 41 -17.48 -1.40 0.50
C THR A 41 -16.54 -2.02 -0.52
N ILE A 42 -16.32 -3.33 -0.41
CA ILE A 42 -15.41 -4.08 -1.26
C ILE A 42 -16.07 -4.42 -2.59
N SER A 43 -15.45 -4.03 -3.68
CA SER A 43 -15.91 -4.34 -5.04
C SER A 43 -15.59 -5.78 -5.44
N GLU A 44 -16.24 -6.26 -6.50
CA GLU A 44 -15.88 -7.54 -7.13
C GLU A 44 -14.45 -7.50 -7.68
N ASN A 45 -14.01 -6.36 -8.22
CA ASN A 45 -12.65 -6.18 -8.70
C ASN A 45 -11.62 -6.33 -7.57
N ALA A 46 -11.79 -5.62 -6.46
CA ALA A 46 -10.89 -5.72 -5.30
C ALA A 46 -10.83 -7.15 -4.75
N SER A 47 -11.98 -7.81 -4.57
CA SER A 47 -12.04 -9.18 -4.03
C SER A 47 -11.46 -10.24 -4.97
N SER A 48 -11.38 -9.97 -6.28
CA SER A 48 -10.83 -10.89 -7.29
C SER A 48 -9.31 -10.88 -7.39
N MET A 49 -8.62 -9.98 -6.66
CA MET A 49 -7.18 -9.83 -6.76
C MET A 49 -6.44 -11.10 -6.32
N GLY A 50 -5.45 -11.48 -7.14
CA GLY A 50 -4.54 -12.59 -6.83
C GLY A 50 -3.34 -12.16 -6.00
N GLY A 51 -2.50 -13.13 -5.65
CA GLY A 51 -1.27 -12.91 -4.87
C GLY A 51 -1.54 -12.79 -3.37
N SER A 52 -0.80 -11.91 -2.68
CA SER A 52 -1.01 -11.67 -1.24
C SER A 52 -2.35 -10.96 -1.01
N GLN A 53 -3.16 -11.48 -0.09
CA GLN A 53 -4.52 -11.00 0.18
C GLN A 53 -4.87 -11.17 1.66
N ILE A 54 -5.89 -10.43 2.09
CA ILE A 54 -6.59 -10.68 3.34
C ILE A 54 -7.96 -11.35 3.11
N PHE A 55 -8.22 -11.80 1.87
CA PHE A 55 -9.40 -12.55 1.44
C PHE A 55 -10.71 -11.80 1.62
N LEU A 56 -10.73 -10.55 1.15
CA LEU A 56 -11.93 -9.72 1.13
C LEU A 56 -13.02 -10.35 0.24
N GLU A 57 -14.26 -10.35 0.71
CA GLU A 57 -15.42 -10.81 -0.04
C GLU A 57 -16.14 -9.65 -0.73
N PRO A 58 -16.76 -9.86 -1.92
CA PRO A 58 -17.49 -8.80 -2.61
C PRO A 58 -18.71 -8.35 -1.80
N ASN A 59 -18.93 -7.04 -1.77
CA ASN A 59 -20.01 -6.37 -1.02
C ASN A 59 -19.91 -6.51 0.52
N GLU A 60 -18.79 -6.95 1.06
CA GLU A 60 -18.52 -6.74 2.49
C GLU A 60 -18.05 -5.31 2.75
N THR A 61 -18.05 -4.90 4.00
CA THR A 61 -17.57 -3.60 4.44
C THR A 61 -16.40 -3.78 5.38
N GLN A 62 -15.33 -3.03 5.16
CA GLN A 62 -14.16 -3.01 6.03
C GLN A 62 -13.75 -1.58 6.36
N THR A 63 -13.17 -1.36 7.53
CA THR A 63 -12.66 -0.05 7.88
C THR A 63 -11.36 0.28 7.14
N VAL A 64 -11.09 1.56 6.90
CA VAL A 64 -9.80 2.04 6.38
C VAL A 64 -8.64 1.52 7.24
N ASP A 65 -8.77 1.49 8.57
CA ASP A 65 -7.75 0.91 9.48
C ASP A 65 -7.45 -0.55 9.17
N THR A 66 -8.49 -1.38 8.98
CA THR A 66 -8.34 -2.80 8.62
C THR A 66 -7.63 -2.98 7.28
N LEU A 67 -8.02 -2.20 6.28
CA LEU A 67 -7.43 -2.27 4.93
C LEU A 67 -5.96 -1.81 4.94
N LEU A 68 -5.66 -0.69 5.61
CA LEU A 68 -4.29 -0.19 5.73
C LEU A 68 -3.39 -1.20 6.48
N LYS A 69 -3.91 -1.83 7.53
CA LYS A 69 -3.22 -2.90 8.24
C LYS A 69 -2.94 -4.11 7.32
N GLY A 70 -3.91 -4.53 6.54
CA GLY A 70 -3.74 -5.60 5.54
C GLY A 70 -2.64 -5.28 4.53
N ILE A 71 -2.59 -4.04 4.04
CA ILE A 71 -1.57 -3.58 3.09
C ILE A 71 -0.18 -3.61 3.74
N ALA A 72 -0.03 -3.00 4.91
CA ALA A 72 1.27 -2.79 5.54
C ALA A 72 1.88 -4.10 6.09
N VAL A 73 1.07 -4.98 6.69
CA VAL A 73 1.54 -6.19 7.37
C VAL A 73 1.59 -7.40 6.45
N ALA A 74 0.52 -7.62 5.65
CA ALA A 74 0.39 -8.80 4.80
C ALA A 74 0.58 -8.50 3.31
N SER A 75 0.88 -7.25 2.94
CA SER A 75 1.03 -6.85 1.53
C SER A 75 -0.21 -7.14 0.67
N ALA A 76 -1.40 -6.96 1.22
CA ALA A 76 -2.67 -7.36 0.64
C ALA A 76 -3.02 -6.58 -0.64
N ASN A 77 -3.16 -7.28 -1.77
CA ASN A 77 -3.48 -6.69 -3.06
C ASN A 77 -4.95 -6.27 -3.16
N ASP A 78 -5.85 -7.08 -2.60
CA ASP A 78 -7.29 -6.80 -2.50
C ASP A 78 -7.56 -5.51 -1.72
N ALA A 79 -6.89 -5.32 -0.60
CA ALA A 79 -6.97 -4.09 0.19
C ALA A 79 -6.42 -2.86 -0.56
N CYS A 80 -5.35 -3.01 -1.37
CA CYS A 80 -4.83 -1.91 -2.19
C CYS A 80 -5.86 -1.43 -3.21
N VAL A 81 -6.51 -2.37 -3.90
CA VAL A 81 -7.53 -2.03 -4.91
C VAL A 81 -8.75 -1.40 -4.23
N ALA A 82 -9.23 -1.95 -3.11
CA ALA A 82 -10.34 -1.38 -2.36
C ALA A 82 -10.07 0.07 -1.93
N MET A 83 -8.86 0.34 -1.40
CA MET A 83 -8.47 1.70 -1.00
C MET A 83 -8.33 2.65 -2.19
N ALA A 84 -7.81 2.15 -3.32
CA ALA A 84 -7.68 2.94 -4.53
C ALA A 84 -9.05 3.37 -5.08
N GLU A 85 -9.99 2.45 -5.17
CA GLU A 85 -11.37 2.74 -5.60
C GLU A 85 -12.07 3.70 -4.64
N TYR A 86 -11.85 3.55 -3.33
CA TYR A 86 -12.45 4.42 -2.32
C TYR A 86 -11.91 5.86 -2.36
N ILE A 87 -10.60 6.03 -2.52
CA ILE A 87 -9.95 7.35 -2.51
C ILE A 87 -10.04 8.03 -3.87
N GLY A 88 -9.76 7.29 -4.94
CA GLY A 88 -9.71 7.80 -6.32
C GLY A 88 -11.07 7.84 -7.01
N GLY A 89 -12.01 6.98 -6.61
CA GLY A 89 -13.25 6.72 -7.34
C GLY A 89 -13.10 5.57 -8.35
N SER A 90 -11.91 5.34 -8.85
CA SER A 90 -11.52 4.17 -9.64
C SER A 90 -10.04 3.86 -9.41
N VAL A 91 -9.60 2.67 -9.86
CA VAL A 91 -8.18 2.27 -9.83
C VAL A 91 -7.35 3.18 -10.74
N GLU A 92 -7.88 3.51 -11.91
CA GLU A 92 -7.21 4.35 -12.91
C GLU A 92 -6.95 5.77 -12.35
N GLU A 93 -7.96 6.39 -11.78
CA GLU A 93 -7.83 7.72 -11.16
C GLU A 93 -6.82 7.71 -9.99
N PHE A 94 -6.81 6.64 -9.21
CA PHE A 94 -5.83 6.51 -8.14
C PHE A 94 -4.40 6.31 -8.68
N VAL A 95 -4.22 5.56 -9.76
CA VAL A 95 -2.91 5.41 -10.45
C VAL A 95 -2.45 6.75 -11.01
N ASP A 96 -3.34 7.55 -11.55
CA ASP A 96 -3.02 8.93 -11.98
C ASP A 96 -2.57 9.79 -10.79
N MET A 97 -3.22 9.66 -9.63
CA MET A 97 -2.76 10.31 -8.40
C MET A 97 -1.37 9.83 -7.99
N MET A 98 -1.07 8.52 -8.05
CA MET A 98 0.26 7.96 -7.76
C MET A 98 1.33 8.57 -8.68
N ASN A 99 1.07 8.62 -9.98
CA ASN A 99 2.02 9.17 -10.96
C ASN A 99 2.19 10.69 -10.82
N LYS A 100 1.13 11.41 -10.49
CA LYS A 100 1.20 12.84 -10.17
C LYS A 100 2.08 13.06 -8.93
N ARG A 101 1.83 12.28 -7.87
CA ARG A 101 2.62 12.41 -6.63
C ARG A 101 4.08 12.03 -6.83
N ALA A 102 4.36 11.00 -7.64
CA ALA A 102 5.72 10.65 -8.01
C ALA A 102 6.47 11.82 -8.66
N LYS A 103 5.83 12.52 -9.60
CA LYS A 103 6.40 13.72 -10.24
C LYS A 103 6.66 14.84 -9.23
N GLU A 104 5.73 15.10 -8.31
CA GLU A 104 5.88 16.11 -7.26
C GLU A 104 7.05 15.80 -6.32
N LEU A 105 7.33 14.51 -6.07
CA LEU A 105 8.47 14.05 -5.28
C LEU A 105 9.80 14.03 -6.05
N GLY A 106 9.78 14.29 -7.37
CA GLY A 106 10.95 14.24 -8.22
C GLY A 106 11.38 12.81 -8.62
N MET A 107 10.47 11.85 -8.57
CA MET A 107 10.67 10.44 -8.97
C MET A 107 10.64 10.33 -10.50
N ASN A 108 11.76 10.63 -11.14
CA ASN A 108 11.86 10.74 -12.59
C ASN A 108 12.02 9.38 -13.32
N ASP A 109 12.33 8.33 -12.57
CA ASP A 109 12.51 6.97 -13.06
C ASP A 109 11.35 6.05 -12.70
N THR A 110 10.16 6.61 -12.45
CA THR A 110 8.99 5.88 -11.97
C THR A 110 7.80 6.05 -12.90
N ASN A 111 7.10 4.94 -13.13
CA ASN A 111 5.77 4.93 -13.74
C ASN A 111 4.93 3.83 -13.09
N PHE A 112 3.85 4.21 -12.46
CA PHE A 112 2.87 3.28 -11.89
C PHE A 112 1.78 2.97 -12.91
N VAL A 113 1.38 1.70 -12.99
CA VAL A 113 0.29 1.20 -13.85
C VAL A 113 -0.79 0.51 -13.01
N ASN A 114 -0.44 0.07 -11.80
CA ASN A 114 -1.37 -0.48 -10.82
C ASN A 114 -0.99 -0.05 -9.40
N THR A 115 -1.82 -0.41 -8.42
CA THR A 115 -1.72 0.04 -7.03
C THR A 115 -0.98 -0.94 -6.12
N ASN A 116 -0.67 -2.16 -6.59
CA ASN A 116 -0.22 -3.27 -5.75
C ASN A 116 1.11 -3.90 -6.19
N GLY A 117 1.55 -3.63 -7.43
CA GLY A 117 2.82 -4.12 -7.98
C GLY A 117 2.73 -5.49 -8.64
N LEU A 118 1.55 -5.97 -9.00
CA LEU A 118 1.43 -7.14 -9.88
C LEU A 118 2.10 -6.86 -11.22
N PRO A 119 2.75 -7.87 -11.84
CA PRO A 119 3.48 -7.69 -13.09
C PRO A 119 2.59 -7.16 -14.22
N VAL A 120 3.01 -6.06 -14.82
CA VAL A 120 2.40 -5.44 -15.99
C VAL A 120 3.45 -4.62 -16.72
N ASP A 121 3.33 -4.50 -18.03
CA ASP A 121 4.25 -3.70 -18.86
C ASP A 121 4.25 -2.23 -18.41
N ASN A 122 5.42 -1.60 -18.51
CA ASN A 122 5.63 -0.20 -18.15
C ASN A 122 5.43 0.16 -16.67
N HIS A 123 5.34 -0.82 -15.78
CA HIS A 123 5.31 -0.61 -14.34
C HIS A 123 6.72 -0.72 -13.76
N TYR A 124 7.36 0.41 -13.48
CA TYR A 124 8.75 0.45 -13.05
C TYR A 124 9.02 1.58 -12.06
N THR A 125 10.11 1.45 -11.34
CA THR A 125 10.70 2.49 -10.48
C THR A 125 12.21 2.26 -10.37
N SER A 126 12.92 3.15 -9.68
CA SER A 126 14.35 3.01 -9.36
C SER A 126 14.59 2.97 -7.85
N ALA A 127 15.77 2.50 -7.44
CA ALA A 127 16.14 2.49 -6.02
C ALA A 127 16.17 3.92 -5.42
N TYR A 128 16.57 4.91 -6.22
CA TYR A 128 16.56 6.31 -5.82
C TYR A 128 15.13 6.81 -5.57
N ASP A 129 14.21 6.52 -6.49
CA ASP A 129 12.82 6.94 -6.38
C ASP A 129 12.10 6.24 -5.23
N ILE A 130 12.40 4.95 -4.99
CA ILE A 130 11.91 4.22 -3.80
C ILE A 130 12.33 4.93 -2.51
N ALA A 131 13.58 5.40 -2.43
CA ALA A 131 14.07 6.13 -1.26
C ALA A 131 13.31 7.46 -1.07
N LEU A 132 12.96 8.16 -2.16
CA LEU A 132 12.18 9.40 -2.09
C LEU A 132 10.78 9.17 -1.52
N MET A 133 10.01 8.23 -2.09
CA MET A 133 8.66 7.95 -1.60
C MET A 133 8.64 7.35 -0.20
N SER A 134 9.63 6.49 0.14
CA SER A 134 9.73 5.91 1.49
C SER A 134 10.02 6.99 2.53
N ARG A 135 10.94 7.91 2.23
CA ARG A 135 11.23 9.06 3.11
C ARG A 135 10.00 9.94 3.33
N GLU A 136 9.18 10.12 2.29
CA GLU A 136 7.94 10.89 2.41
C GLU A 136 6.93 10.16 3.29
N LEU A 137 6.70 8.86 3.05
CA LEU A 137 5.80 8.04 3.86
C LEU A 137 6.16 8.06 5.35
N LEU A 138 7.44 8.00 5.68
CA LEU A 138 7.92 7.98 7.06
C LEU A 138 7.78 9.33 7.80
N LYS A 139 7.36 10.40 7.15
CA LYS A 139 6.98 11.65 7.83
C LYS A 139 5.61 11.57 8.49
N HIS A 140 4.77 10.64 8.07
CA HIS A 140 3.44 10.41 8.61
C HIS A 140 3.53 9.52 9.85
N GLU A 141 3.55 10.08 11.05
CA GLU A 141 3.71 9.34 12.32
C GLU A 141 2.73 8.18 12.46
N MET A 142 1.52 8.34 11.91
CA MET A 142 0.48 7.30 11.98
C MET A 142 0.87 5.97 11.33
N ILE A 143 1.79 5.97 10.34
CA ILE A 143 2.14 4.74 9.62
C ILE A 143 3.06 3.82 10.44
N GLU A 144 3.80 4.36 11.39
CA GLU A 144 4.78 3.62 12.19
C GLU A 144 4.17 2.39 12.85
N LYS A 145 2.99 2.54 13.47
CA LYS A 145 2.30 1.42 14.13
C LYS A 145 2.00 0.23 13.21
N TYR A 146 1.74 0.49 11.92
CA TYR A 146 1.47 -0.57 10.93
C TYR A 146 2.77 -1.19 10.42
N LEU A 147 3.78 -0.37 10.12
CA LEU A 147 5.05 -0.84 9.58
C LEU A 147 5.85 -1.66 10.61
N THR A 148 5.71 -1.35 11.90
CA THR A 148 6.40 -2.05 13.00
C THR A 148 5.62 -3.23 13.57
N THR A 149 4.42 -3.49 13.07
CA THR A 149 3.61 -4.64 13.49
C THR A 149 4.20 -5.95 12.95
N TRP A 150 4.64 -6.85 13.83
CA TRP A 150 5.15 -8.18 13.47
C TRP A 150 4.03 -9.15 13.11
N MET A 151 3.04 -9.29 13.97
CA MET A 151 1.88 -10.16 13.79
C MET A 151 0.62 -9.49 14.30
N ASP A 152 -0.47 -9.65 13.56
CA ASP A 152 -1.80 -9.18 13.95
C ASP A 152 -2.85 -10.07 13.30
N SER A 153 -4.10 -9.68 13.38
CA SER A 153 -5.21 -10.35 12.67
C SER A 153 -6.26 -9.33 12.27
N VAL A 154 -6.97 -9.67 11.20
CA VAL A 154 -8.17 -8.95 10.75
C VAL A 154 -9.36 -9.91 10.72
N VAL A 155 -10.56 -9.36 10.81
CA VAL A 155 -11.79 -10.13 10.67
C VAL A 155 -12.44 -9.71 9.36
N VAL A 156 -12.61 -10.66 8.45
CA VAL A 156 -13.09 -10.40 7.07
C VAL A 156 -14.15 -11.41 6.66
N GLY A 157 -14.85 -11.09 5.58
CA GLY A 157 -15.86 -11.93 5.00
C GLY A 157 -17.18 -11.94 5.77
N LYS A 158 -18.24 -12.34 5.09
CA LYS A 158 -19.59 -12.46 5.67
C LYS A 158 -19.67 -13.44 6.85
N LYS A 159 -18.74 -14.38 6.89
CA LYS A 159 -18.62 -15.37 7.99
C LYS A 159 -17.76 -14.89 9.14
N GLN A 160 -17.28 -13.64 9.10
CA GLN A 160 -16.40 -13.06 10.13
C GLN A 160 -15.16 -13.91 10.40
N ALA A 161 -14.51 -14.36 9.33
CA ALA A 161 -13.32 -15.21 9.43
C ALA A 161 -12.13 -14.39 9.97
N LYS A 162 -11.44 -14.92 10.98
CA LYS A 162 -10.23 -14.32 11.52
C LYS A 162 -9.03 -14.73 10.68
N ILE A 163 -8.42 -13.77 9.98
CA ILE A 163 -7.22 -13.97 9.16
C ILE A 163 -6.00 -13.46 9.93
N GLY A 164 -5.03 -14.34 10.14
CA GLY A 164 -3.74 -13.97 10.74
C GLY A 164 -2.88 -13.22 9.73
N LEU A 165 -2.27 -12.12 10.17
CA LEU A 165 -1.32 -11.32 9.42
C LEU A 165 0.07 -11.52 9.99
N ALA A 166 1.08 -11.66 9.12
CA ALA A 166 2.48 -11.76 9.52
C ALA A 166 3.34 -10.89 8.60
N ASN A 167 4.16 -10.04 9.20
CA ASN A 167 5.09 -9.20 8.46
C ASN A 167 6.25 -10.05 7.92
N THR A 168 6.64 -9.78 6.68
CA THR A 168 7.78 -10.47 6.06
C THR A 168 9.13 -9.90 6.49
N ASN A 169 9.15 -8.68 7.03
CA ASN A 169 10.36 -8.04 7.51
C ASN A 169 10.76 -8.59 8.90
N LYS A 170 11.66 -9.57 8.88
CA LYS A 170 12.16 -10.21 10.11
C LYS A 170 12.91 -9.25 11.04
N MET A 171 13.39 -8.10 10.55
CA MET A 171 14.09 -7.12 11.38
C MET A 171 13.17 -6.56 12.46
N ILE A 172 11.88 -6.39 12.20
CA ILE A 172 10.90 -5.96 13.18
C ILE A 172 10.89 -6.85 14.43
N LYS A 173 11.13 -8.16 14.24
CA LYS A 173 11.14 -9.14 15.33
C LYS A 173 12.50 -9.26 16.03
N TYR A 174 13.58 -9.15 15.27
CA TYR A 174 14.92 -9.56 15.75
C TYR A 174 15.90 -8.40 15.95
N TYR A 175 15.57 -7.21 15.48
CA TYR A 175 16.44 -6.03 15.60
C TYR A 175 15.82 -5.01 16.57
N ASN A 176 16.56 -4.73 17.66
CA ASN A 176 16.16 -3.70 18.64
C ASN A 176 16.41 -2.32 18.05
N GLY A 177 15.35 -1.61 17.69
CA GLY A 177 15.40 -0.29 17.06
C GLY A 177 14.90 -0.26 15.60
N ALA A 178 14.25 -1.35 15.17
CA ALA A 178 13.49 -1.35 13.91
C ALA A 178 12.10 -0.78 14.14
#